data_fc589b16f784a48fc0ae715c1b4bf3cb
#
_entry.id   fc589b16f784a48fc0ae715c1b4bf3cb
#
_cell.length_a   1.000
_cell.length_b   1.000
_cell.length_c   1.000
_cell.angle_alpha   90.00
_cell.angle_beta   90.00
_cell.angle_gamma   90.00
#
_symmetry.space_group_name_H-M   'P 1'
#
loop_
_entity.id
_entity.type
_entity.pdbx_description
1 polymer ?
#
loop_
_entity_poly.entity_id
_entity_poly.type
_entity_poly.pdbx_seq_one_letter_code
_entity_poly.pdbx_strand_id
1 'polypeptide(L)'
;MNGPLRITYPTGWLLAVANTDAVAERGRARAEVIGVADVLLLDVAGPSVATLARPGLFSRFMNLLRHLSTDQAADLIVYEGARVAGRTVLAVQGLSEAQRRALAAAWKREGLHFINYFGVMTSEDWGIWQGPVLPELPSWVWR
;
A
#
# COMPACT_ATOMS: atom_id res chain seq x y z
N MET A 1 12.30 -0.83 25.20
CA MET A 1 12.64 0.55 24.93
C MET A 1 11.41 1.43 25.07
N ASN A 2 11.55 2.43 25.85
CA ASN A 2 10.40 3.24 26.26
C ASN A 2 10.38 4.60 25.61
N GLY A 3 10.66 4.64 24.34
CA GLY A 3 10.52 5.86 23.58
C GLY A 3 9.05 6.22 23.40
N PRO A 4 8.78 7.40 22.82
CA PRO A 4 7.43 7.79 22.49
C PRO A 4 6.78 6.75 21.59
N LEU A 5 5.47 6.63 21.69
CA LEU A 5 4.69 5.73 20.85
C LEU A 5 5.06 5.98 19.40
N ARG A 6 5.71 5.01 18.80
CA ARG A 6 6.01 5.08 17.38
C ARG A 6 4.75 4.74 16.62
N ILE A 7 4.37 5.65 15.77
CA ILE A 7 3.30 5.40 14.82
C ILE A 7 3.82 4.35 13.84
N THR A 8 3.17 3.19 13.82
CA THR A 8 3.57 2.12 12.92
C THR A 8 2.71 2.14 11.68
N TYR A 9 3.36 2.32 10.56
CA TYR A 9 2.77 2.12 9.25
C TYR A 9 3.77 1.28 8.42
N PRO A 10 3.41 0.80 7.24
CA PRO A 10 4.25 -0.17 6.50
C PRO A 10 5.53 0.45 5.94
N THR A 11 6.48 0.74 6.84
CA THR A 11 7.76 1.35 6.50
C THR A 11 8.61 0.43 5.63
N GLY A 12 9.15 0.97 4.54
CA GLY A 12 9.97 0.22 3.62
C GLY A 12 9.18 -0.60 2.61
N TRP A 13 7.89 -0.35 2.51
CA TRP A 13 7.01 -1.07 1.60
C TRP A 13 6.58 -0.21 0.43
N LEU A 14 6.56 -0.80 -0.76
CA LEU A 14 5.93 -0.24 -1.95
C LEU A 14 4.58 -0.92 -2.11
N LEU A 15 3.51 -0.12 -2.15
CA LEU A 15 2.15 -0.61 -2.27
C LEU A 15 1.51 -0.07 -3.54
N ALA A 16 0.59 -0.86 -4.10
CA ALA A 16 -0.20 -0.44 -5.25
C ALA A 16 -1.53 -1.18 -5.26
N VAL A 17 -2.50 -0.65 -5.99
CA VAL A 17 -3.84 -1.23 -6.14
C VAL A 17 -3.98 -1.82 -7.53
N ALA A 18 -4.45 -3.06 -7.60
CA ALA A 18 -4.86 -3.71 -8.83
C ALA A 18 -6.37 -3.90 -8.82
N ASN A 19 -7.04 -3.41 -9.85
CA ASN A 19 -8.51 -3.47 -9.92
C ASN A 19 -9.03 -4.87 -10.25
N THR A 20 -8.19 -5.72 -10.84
CA THR A 20 -8.58 -7.09 -11.22
C THR A 20 -7.45 -8.06 -10.87
N ASP A 21 -7.80 -9.33 -10.79
CA ASP A 21 -6.81 -10.39 -10.56
C ASP A 21 -5.79 -10.46 -11.69
N ALA A 22 -6.21 -10.22 -12.92
CA ALA A 22 -5.30 -10.23 -14.06
C ALA A 22 -4.24 -9.13 -13.93
N VAL A 23 -4.63 -7.93 -13.52
CA VAL A 23 -3.68 -6.84 -13.31
C VAL A 23 -2.75 -7.16 -12.14
N ALA A 24 -3.28 -7.73 -11.06
CA ALA A 24 -2.48 -8.14 -9.91
C ALA A 24 -1.39 -9.15 -10.32
N GLU A 25 -1.77 -10.13 -11.12
CA GLU A 25 -0.81 -11.14 -11.56
C GLU A 25 0.25 -10.57 -12.48
N ARG A 26 -0.11 -9.65 -13.37
CA ARG A 26 0.89 -8.94 -14.18
C ARG A 26 1.84 -8.12 -13.32
N GLY A 27 1.32 -7.48 -12.29
CA GLY A 27 2.16 -6.72 -11.35
C GLY A 27 3.16 -7.62 -10.64
N ARG A 28 2.71 -8.78 -10.19
CA ARG A 28 3.59 -9.76 -9.56
C ARG A 28 4.68 -10.23 -10.53
N ALA A 29 4.30 -10.53 -11.76
CA ALA A 29 5.25 -10.98 -12.77
C ALA A 29 6.32 -9.93 -13.07
N ARG A 30 5.94 -8.65 -13.09
CA ARG A 30 6.92 -7.56 -13.28
C ARG A 30 7.92 -7.50 -12.13
N ALA A 31 7.48 -7.76 -10.91
CA ALA A 31 8.39 -7.80 -9.78
C ALA A 31 9.41 -8.93 -9.92
N GLU A 32 8.98 -10.09 -10.38
CA GLU A 32 9.89 -11.21 -10.61
C GLU A 32 10.97 -10.87 -11.64
N VAL A 33 10.61 -10.18 -12.70
CA VAL A 33 11.58 -9.76 -13.75
C VAL A 33 12.66 -8.87 -13.16
N ILE A 34 12.32 -8.07 -12.16
CA ILE A 34 13.26 -7.16 -11.50
C ILE A 34 14.08 -7.89 -10.42
N GLY A 35 13.76 -9.14 -10.13
CA GLY A 35 14.45 -9.93 -9.14
C GLY A 35 13.79 -9.94 -7.77
N VAL A 36 12.52 -9.56 -7.70
CA VAL A 36 11.76 -9.53 -6.44
C VAL A 36 10.81 -10.72 -6.42
N ALA A 37 11.08 -11.68 -5.53
CA ALA A 37 10.28 -12.90 -5.45
C ALA A 37 9.09 -12.77 -4.51
N ASP A 38 9.23 -11.97 -3.46
CA ASP A 38 8.25 -11.94 -2.37
C ASP A 38 7.30 -10.77 -2.53
N VAL A 39 6.29 -10.95 -3.36
CA VAL A 39 5.21 -9.98 -3.51
C VAL A 39 4.00 -10.48 -2.72
N LEU A 40 3.52 -9.68 -1.80
CA LEU A 40 2.28 -9.99 -1.09
C LEU A 40 1.10 -9.47 -1.88
N LEU A 41 0.09 -10.31 -2.00
CA LEU A 41 -1.19 -9.97 -2.63
C LEU A 41 -2.24 -9.95 -1.53
N LEU A 42 -2.70 -8.76 -1.17
CA LEU A 42 -3.68 -8.58 -0.10
C LEU A 42 -5.04 -8.34 -0.72
N ASP A 43 -5.94 -9.31 -0.56
CA ASP A 43 -7.30 -9.22 -1.08
C ASP A 43 -8.31 -9.27 0.06
N VAL A 44 -9.60 -9.31 -0.26
CA VAL A 44 -10.66 -9.28 0.73
C VAL A 44 -10.64 -10.51 1.65
N ALA A 45 -10.13 -11.64 1.18
CA ALA A 45 -10.06 -12.86 1.96
C ALA A 45 -8.81 -12.94 2.84
N GLY A 46 -7.83 -12.07 2.62
CA GLY A 46 -6.57 -12.11 3.31
C GLY A 46 -6.46 -11.13 4.47
N PRO A 47 -5.25 -10.96 5.00
CA PRO A 47 -5.01 -10.04 6.11
C PRO A 47 -5.15 -8.59 5.68
N SER A 48 -5.40 -7.71 6.64
CA SER A 48 -5.51 -6.28 6.38
C SER A 48 -4.13 -5.68 6.05
N VAL A 49 -4.15 -4.50 5.44
CA VAL A 49 -2.92 -3.75 5.13
C VAL A 49 -2.15 -3.43 6.41
N ALA A 50 -2.84 -3.24 7.52
CA ALA A 50 -2.20 -2.95 8.80
C ALA A 50 -1.25 -4.05 9.26
N THR A 51 -1.42 -5.29 8.81
CA THR A 51 -0.53 -6.39 9.17
C THR A 51 0.89 -6.20 8.62
N LEU A 52 1.06 -5.38 7.59
CA LEU A 52 2.38 -5.05 7.07
C LEU A 52 3.20 -4.26 8.08
N ALA A 53 2.52 -3.44 8.88
CA ALA A 53 3.18 -2.65 9.91
C ALA A 53 3.53 -3.53 11.11
N ARG A 54 2.53 -4.23 11.67
CA ARG A 54 2.75 -5.09 12.82
C ARG A 54 1.55 -6.01 13.03
N PRO A 55 1.70 -7.31 12.82
CA PRO A 55 0.59 -8.25 12.96
C PRO A 55 -0.04 -8.18 14.36
N GLY A 56 -1.35 -8.32 14.42
CA GLY A 56 -2.09 -8.37 15.68
C GLY A 56 -2.37 -7.02 16.32
N LEU A 57 -1.97 -5.91 15.72
CA LEU A 57 -2.17 -4.59 16.30
C LEU A 57 -3.17 -3.74 15.50
N PHE A 58 -4.11 -4.38 14.82
CA PHE A 58 -5.04 -3.66 13.95
C PHE A 58 -5.83 -2.57 14.69
N SER A 59 -6.37 -2.88 15.86
CA SER A 59 -7.15 -1.90 16.62
C SER A 59 -6.28 -0.73 17.09
N ARG A 60 -5.07 -0.99 17.53
CA ARG A 60 -4.12 0.06 17.92
C ARG A 60 -3.69 0.88 16.72
N PHE A 61 -3.49 0.23 15.59
CA PHE A 61 -3.16 0.90 14.35
C PHE A 61 -4.27 1.88 13.95
N MET A 62 -5.52 1.45 14.00
CA MET A 62 -6.65 2.31 13.67
C MET A 62 -6.76 3.50 14.61
N ASN A 63 -6.48 3.30 15.90
CA ASN A 63 -6.44 4.40 16.84
C ASN A 63 -5.32 5.38 16.54
N LEU A 64 -4.16 4.87 16.15
CA LEU A 64 -3.00 5.70 15.83
C LEU A 64 -3.20 6.49 14.54
N LEU A 65 -4.00 6.00 13.60
CA LEU A 65 -4.28 6.74 12.36
C LEU A 65 -4.82 8.14 12.62
N ARG A 66 -5.50 8.34 13.74
CA ARG A 66 -6.02 9.66 14.12
C ARG A 66 -4.91 10.66 14.44
N HIS A 67 -3.72 10.15 14.77
CA HIS A 67 -2.57 10.97 15.18
C HIS A 67 -1.50 11.07 14.10
N LEU A 68 -1.68 10.37 12.97
CA LEU A 68 -0.78 10.47 11.83
C LEU A 68 -1.01 11.77 11.08
N SER A 69 -0.04 12.12 10.24
CA SER A 69 -0.29 13.16 9.26
C SER A 69 -1.48 12.73 8.42
N THR A 70 -2.28 13.70 7.98
CA THR A 70 -3.47 13.43 7.20
C THR A 70 -3.16 12.61 5.95
N ASP A 71 -2.03 12.90 5.31
CA ASP A 71 -1.64 12.24 4.07
C ASP A 71 -1.36 10.76 4.28
N GLN A 72 -0.60 10.42 5.31
CA GLN A 72 -0.25 9.03 5.59
C GLN A 72 -1.47 8.21 6.02
N ALA A 73 -2.29 8.79 6.89
CA ALA A 73 -3.51 8.14 7.35
C ALA A 73 -4.47 7.91 6.18
N ALA A 74 -4.64 8.91 5.32
CA ALA A 74 -5.52 8.80 4.17
C ALA A 74 -5.07 7.69 3.24
N ASP A 75 -3.77 7.61 2.93
CA ASP A 75 -3.24 6.59 2.04
C ASP A 75 -3.51 5.18 2.56
N LEU A 76 -3.25 4.93 3.83
CA LEU A 76 -3.47 3.62 4.42
C LEU A 76 -4.95 3.23 4.45
N ILE A 77 -5.83 4.20 4.70
CA ILE A 77 -7.27 3.96 4.67
C ILE A 77 -7.73 3.61 3.26
N VAL A 78 -7.18 4.27 2.25
CA VAL A 78 -7.53 3.96 0.85
C VAL A 78 -7.10 2.55 0.48
N TYR A 79 -5.90 2.12 0.86
CA TYR A 79 -5.47 0.74 0.58
C TYR A 79 -6.38 -0.28 1.25
N GLU A 80 -6.70 -0.07 2.52
CA GLU A 80 -7.58 -0.99 3.22
C GLU A 80 -8.98 -0.99 2.62
N GLY A 81 -9.49 0.18 2.25
CA GLY A 81 -10.78 0.30 1.57
C GLY A 81 -10.79 -0.42 0.22
N ALA A 82 -9.71 -0.31 -0.53
CA ALA A 82 -9.60 -1.01 -1.82
C ALA A 82 -9.66 -2.52 -1.62
N ARG A 83 -8.91 -3.03 -0.63
CA ARG A 83 -8.92 -4.46 -0.30
C ARG A 83 -10.32 -4.94 0.06
N VAL A 84 -11.00 -4.22 0.95
CA VAL A 84 -12.33 -4.58 1.41
C VAL A 84 -13.36 -4.49 0.27
N ALA A 85 -13.16 -3.58 -0.68
CA ALA A 85 -14.02 -3.44 -1.84
C ALA A 85 -13.77 -4.49 -2.93
N GLY A 86 -12.88 -5.45 -2.68
CA GLY A 86 -12.63 -6.56 -3.60
C GLY A 86 -11.46 -6.37 -4.55
N ARG A 87 -10.71 -5.28 -4.42
CA ARG A 87 -9.47 -5.10 -5.18
C ARG A 87 -8.31 -5.78 -4.47
N THR A 88 -7.20 -5.94 -5.18
CA THR A 88 -5.99 -6.53 -4.61
C THR A 88 -4.95 -5.44 -4.38
N VAL A 89 -4.37 -5.40 -3.19
CA VAL A 89 -3.24 -4.53 -2.89
C VAL A 89 -1.97 -5.36 -3.02
N LEU A 90 -1.03 -4.90 -3.85
CA LEU A 90 0.28 -5.51 -3.96
C LEU A 90 1.23 -4.79 -3.02
N ALA A 91 2.07 -5.56 -2.33
CA ALA A 91 3.01 -4.99 -1.37
C ALA A 91 4.36 -5.69 -1.49
N VAL A 92 5.41 -4.89 -1.61
CA VAL A 92 6.78 -5.39 -1.72
C VAL A 92 7.68 -4.63 -0.75
N GLN A 93 8.54 -5.36 -0.06
CA GLN A 93 9.49 -4.82 0.90
C GLN A 93 10.93 -5.07 0.44
N GLY A 94 11.84 -4.25 0.94
CA GLY A 94 13.26 -4.51 0.75
C GLY A 94 13.83 -4.10 -0.59
N LEU A 95 13.16 -3.20 -1.31
CA LEU A 95 13.63 -2.72 -2.61
C LEU A 95 14.77 -1.71 -2.46
N SER A 96 15.76 -1.81 -3.34
CA SER A 96 16.70 -0.71 -3.54
C SER A 96 15.98 0.45 -4.22
N GLU A 97 16.60 1.63 -4.21
CA GLU A 97 16.02 2.78 -4.90
C GLU A 97 15.80 2.50 -6.38
N ALA A 98 16.76 1.87 -7.04
CA ALA A 98 16.64 1.52 -8.46
C ALA A 98 15.50 0.53 -8.71
N GLN A 99 15.40 -0.49 -7.87
CA GLN A 99 14.30 -1.47 -7.98
C GLN A 99 12.94 -0.81 -7.74
N ARG A 100 12.87 0.08 -6.77
CA ARG A 100 11.64 0.80 -6.45
C ARG A 100 11.16 1.63 -7.63
N ARG A 101 12.06 2.38 -8.24
CA ARG A 101 11.72 3.18 -9.42
C ARG A 101 11.28 2.31 -10.59
N ALA A 102 12.04 1.26 -10.87
CA ALA A 102 11.73 0.37 -11.99
C ALA A 102 10.39 -0.33 -11.79
N LEU A 103 10.13 -0.82 -10.59
CA LEU A 103 8.89 -1.53 -10.31
C LEU A 103 7.69 -0.59 -10.33
N ALA A 104 7.81 0.58 -9.74
CA ALA A 104 6.72 1.57 -9.75
C ALA A 104 6.34 1.94 -11.19
N ALA A 105 7.34 2.17 -12.04
CA ALA A 105 7.10 2.48 -13.44
C ALA A 105 6.45 1.31 -14.18
N ALA A 106 6.92 0.09 -13.94
CA ALA A 106 6.35 -1.10 -14.56
C ALA A 106 4.89 -1.32 -14.10
N TRP A 107 4.64 -1.16 -12.82
CA TRP A 107 3.28 -1.30 -12.28
C TRP A 107 2.33 -0.29 -12.91
N LYS A 108 2.78 0.94 -13.05
CA LYS A 108 1.95 1.97 -13.69
C LYS A 108 1.59 1.59 -15.12
N ARG A 109 2.54 1.05 -15.88
CA ARG A 109 2.30 0.59 -17.25
C ARG A 109 1.33 -0.59 -17.31
N GLU A 110 1.32 -1.44 -16.28
CA GLU A 110 0.42 -2.60 -16.24
C GLU A 110 -0.99 -2.25 -15.75
N GLY A 111 -1.23 -1.02 -15.39
CA GLY A 111 -2.54 -0.58 -14.94
C GLY A 111 -2.75 -0.59 -13.44
N LEU A 112 -1.72 -0.88 -12.66
CA LEU A 112 -1.80 -0.66 -11.22
C LEU A 112 -1.81 0.84 -10.95
N HIS A 113 -2.46 1.22 -9.86
CA HIS A 113 -2.60 2.62 -9.51
C HIS A 113 -2.45 2.83 -8.01
N PHE A 114 -2.52 4.07 -7.57
CA PHE A 114 -2.31 4.44 -6.18
C PHE A 114 -1.01 3.83 -5.64
N ILE A 115 0.09 4.10 -6.35
CA ILE A 115 1.39 3.49 -6.08
C ILE A 115 2.15 4.41 -5.15
N ASN A 116 2.43 3.94 -3.94
CA ASN A 116 3.13 4.72 -2.93
C ASN A 116 4.21 3.90 -2.24
N TYR A 117 5.34 4.53 -1.98
CA TYR A 117 6.39 3.96 -1.16
C TYR A 117 6.41 4.65 0.19
N PHE A 118 6.41 3.85 1.26
CA PHE A 118 6.46 4.35 2.63
C PHE A 118 7.87 4.17 3.19
N GLY A 119 8.65 5.24 3.18
CA GLY A 119 9.98 5.23 3.73
C GLY A 119 10.00 5.50 5.22
N VAL A 120 11.19 5.53 5.80
CA VAL A 120 11.35 5.74 7.24
C VAL A 120 10.92 7.15 7.65
N MET A 121 11.28 8.15 6.85
CA MET A 121 11.03 9.56 7.15
C MET A 121 10.03 10.19 6.20
N THR A 122 9.82 9.60 5.04
CA THR A 122 8.98 10.20 3.99
C THR A 122 8.22 9.11 3.24
N SER A 123 7.19 9.54 2.54
CA SER A 123 6.52 8.67 1.57
C SER A 123 6.74 9.22 0.17
N GLU A 124 6.68 8.33 -0.82
CA GLU A 124 6.84 8.69 -2.23
C GLU A 124 5.59 8.30 -2.99
N ASP A 125 5.04 9.24 -3.73
CA ASP A 125 3.86 9.02 -4.56
C ASP A 125 4.30 8.77 -6.00
N TRP A 126 4.12 7.54 -6.46
CA TRP A 126 4.51 7.12 -7.81
C TRP A 126 3.31 7.00 -8.76
N GLY A 127 2.09 7.09 -8.25
CA GLY A 127 0.90 7.02 -9.07
C GLY A 127 -0.35 7.28 -8.28
N ILE A 128 -1.22 8.12 -8.80
CA ILE A 128 -2.47 8.51 -8.12
C ILE A 128 -3.54 7.43 -8.29
N TRP A 129 -4.60 7.53 -7.50
CA TRP A 129 -5.77 6.68 -7.63
C TRP A 129 -6.40 6.87 -9.01
N GLN A 130 -6.78 5.77 -9.63
CA GLN A 130 -7.47 5.79 -10.92
C GLN A 130 -8.76 4.99 -10.84
N GLY A 131 -9.82 5.54 -11.42
CA GLY A 131 -11.13 4.93 -11.41
C GLY A 131 -12.05 5.58 -10.38
N PRO A 132 -13.27 5.06 -10.22
CA PRO A 132 -14.22 5.61 -9.27
C PRO A 132 -13.70 5.56 -7.84
N VAL A 133 -13.91 6.62 -7.08
CA VAL A 133 -13.58 6.63 -5.65
C VAL A 133 -14.48 5.64 -4.92
N LEU A 134 -13.98 5.15 -3.78
CA LEU A 134 -14.72 4.20 -2.95
C LEU A 134 -15.70 5.00 -2.08
N PRO A 135 -17.02 4.85 -2.31
CA PRO A 135 -18.00 5.69 -1.63
C PRO A 135 -18.10 5.43 -0.11
N GLU A 136 -17.63 4.27 0.34
CA GLU A 136 -17.65 3.91 1.76
C GLU A 136 -16.60 4.64 2.57
N LEU A 137 -15.62 5.26 1.91
CA LEU A 137 -14.53 5.94 2.61
C LEU A 137 -14.90 7.40 2.87
N PRO A 138 -14.40 7.99 3.97
CA PRO A 138 -14.60 9.42 4.23
C PRO A 138 -14.05 10.27 3.11
N SER A 139 -14.72 11.38 2.82
CA SER A 139 -14.31 12.25 1.71
C SER A 139 -12.90 12.83 1.89
N TRP A 140 -12.45 12.99 3.12
CA TRP A 140 -11.14 13.60 3.38
C TRP A 140 -9.95 12.71 2.95
N VAL A 141 -10.17 11.41 2.69
CA VAL A 141 -9.10 10.55 2.20
C VAL A 141 -8.77 10.86 0.73
N TRP A 142 -9.69 11.48 0.00
CA TRP A 142 -9.50 11.81 -1.40
C TRP A 142 -9.05 13.27 -1.51
N ARG A 143 -7.78 13.47 -1.42
CA ARG A 143 -7.18 14.81 -1.52
C ARG A 143 -7.18 15.33 -2.93
#